data_854324cbc053d0288f30076195d54cdb
#
_entry.id   854324cbc053d0288f30076195d54cdb
#
_cell.length_a   1.000
_cell.length_b   1.000
_cell.length_c   1.000
_cell.angle_alpha   90.00
_cell.angle_beta   90.00
_cell.angle_gamma   90.00
#
_symmetry.space_group_name_H-M   'P 1'
#
loop_
_entity.id
_entity.type
_entity.pdbx_description
1 polymer ?
#
loop_
_entity_poly.entity_id
_entity_poly.type
_entity_poly.pdbx_seq_one_letter_code
_entity_poly.pdbx_strand_id
1 'polypeptide(L)'
;DLVGKNQISDSDGQEIKSKLMIGQSESVKIESYFYTLQTQIQPFLYRTKSREKPVNVRKNISNKELLVINIGNIANELYVNVLIEELKRAIAYGSSAAVVLDSISIVGNDKLKELIMGLSGQVRFTVIGDDVVALSGSDEQLFTTLVGRAKKIVVLSHNAGTSAVKWSQVFGEHDKQEQSYSVSKGGSYNSPIPFMASPNYNKQVNYNWKREYIVKPEKIMNLGYGEAFVYSGDINELAHVTFR
;
A
#
# COMPACT_ATOMS: atom_id res chain seq x y z
N ASP A 1 49.16 -1.64 34.33
CA ASP A 1 48.89 -0.31 34.87
C ASP A 1 49.81 0.71 34.20
N LEU A 2 49.25 1.50 33.28
CA LEU A 2 49.98 2.50 32.47
C LEU A 2 50.25 3.79 33.26
N VAL A 3 49.39 4.09 34.25
CA VAL A 3 49.54 5.26 35.14
C VAL A 3 50.73 5.05 36.06
N GLY A 4 50.83 3.87 36.67
CA GLY A 4 51.95 3.54 37.55
C GLY A 4 53.31 3.49 36.86
N LYS A 5 53.37 3.45 35.53
CA LYS A 5 54.58 3.51 34.72
C LYS A 5 54.87 4.92 34.16
N ASN A 6 54.17 5.96 34.61
CA ASN A 6 54.24 7.33 34.10
C ASN A 6 54.09 7.45 32.58
N GLN A 7 53.32 6.52 31.96
CA GLN A 7 53.08 6.54 30.51
C GLN A 7 51.87 7.41 30.12
N ILE A 8 50.95 7.63 31.11
CA ILE A 8 49.78 8.52 30.94
C ILE A 8 49.60 9.34 32.22
N SER A 9 48.98 10.50 32.13
CA SER A 9 48.67 11.31 33.29
C SER A 9 47.56 10.69 34.15
N ASP A 10 47.50 11.06 35.44
CA ASP A 10 46.45 10.59 36.35
C ASP A 10 45.03 11.01 35.87
N SER A 11 44.90 12.17 35.28
CA SER A 11 43.64 12.67 34.71
C SER A 11 43.18 11.82 33.52
N ASP A 12 44.12 11.49 32.62
CA ASP A 12 43.83 10.63 31.46
C ASP A 12 43.50 9.20 31.90
N GLY A 13 44.19 8.74 32.93
CA GLY A 13 43.90 7.43 33.55
C GLY A 13 42.49 7.35 34.14
N GLN A 14 42.02 8.42 34.78
CA GLN A 14 40.65 8.50 35.28
C GLN A 14 39.62 8.59 34.18
N GLU A 15 39.88 9.39 33.11
CA GLU A 15 39.04 9.48 31.95
C GLU A 15 38.88 8.13 31.22
N ILE A 16 40.01 7.42 31.02
CA ILE A 16 40.00 6.07 30.42
C ILE A 16 39.19 5.10 31.30
N LYS A 17 39.37 5.14 32.63
CA LYS A 17 38.57 4.32 33.56
C LYS A 17 37.08 4.60 33.47
N SER A 18 36.70 5.88 33.43
CA SER A 18 35.29 6.27 33.31
C SER A 18 34.68 5.77 32.02
N LYS A 19 35.39 5.93 30.90
CA LYS A 19 34.95 5.43 29.57
C LYS A 19 34.86 3.91 29.53
N LEU A 20 35.79 3.20 30.18
CA LEU A 20 35.75 1.74 30.32
C LEU A 20 34.57 1.27 31.17
N MET A 21 34.24 1.98 32.27
CA MET A 21 33.06 1.67 33.09
C MET A 21 31.76 1.90 32.36
N ILE A 22 31.67 2.98 31.57
CA ILE A 22 30.51 3.23 30.68
C ILE A 22 30.42 2.11 29.64
N GLY A 23 31.52 1.74 29.01
CA GLY A 23 31.61 0.63 28.07
C GLY A 23 31.18 -0.72 28.66
N GLN A 24 31.52 -0.98 29.94
CA GLN A 24 31.09 -2.21 30.64
C GLN A 24 29.58 -2.22 30.91
N SER A 25 28.99 -1.08 31.29
CA SER A 25 27.53 -0.99 31.48
C SER A 25 26.77 -1.07 30.17
N GLU A 26 27.34 -0.59 29.07
CA GLU A 26 26.77 -0.72 27.72
C GLU A 26 26.99 -2.11 27.12
N SER A 27 28.10 -2.79 27.47
CA SER A 27 28.35 -4.15 26.97
C SER A 27 27.28 -5.13 27.44
N VAL A 28 26.76 -5.01 28.64
CA VAL A 28 25.66 -5.84 29.16
C VAL A 28 24.39 -5.60 28.35
N LYS A 29 24.11 -4.33 27.98
CA LYS A 29 22.97 -4.01 27.11
C LYS A 29 23.17 -4.57 25.69
N ILE A 30 24.38 -4.40 25.15
CA ILE A 30 24.74 -4.93 23.82
C ILE A 30 24.64 -6.46 23.82
N GLU A 31 25.15 -7.14 24.84
CA GLU A 31 24.98 -8.59 24.95
C GLU A 31 23.55 -9.03 25.06
N SER A 32 22.70 -8.31 25.79
CA SER A 32 21.27 -8.55 25.86
C SER A 32 20.60 -8.38 24.49
N TYR A 33 20.96 -7.34 23.74
CA TYR A 33 20.48 -7.14 22.38
C TYR A 33 20.93 -8.24 21.43
N PHE A 34 22.21 -8.65 21.51
CA PHE A 34 22.72 -9.76 20.70
C PHE A 34 22.04 -11.09 21.05
N TYR A 35 21.78 -11.35 22.31
CA TYR A 35 21.07 -12.55 22.74
C TYR A 35 19.64 -12.56 22.23
N THR A 36 18.93 -11.42 22.32
CA THR A 36 17.58 -11.25 21.79
C THR A 36 17.58 -11.44 20.27
N LEU A 37 18.52 -10.82 19.57
CA LEU A 37 18.67 -10.95 18.13
C LEU A 37 18.97 -12.40 17.72
N GLN A 38 19.89 -13.06 18.44
CA GLN A 38 20.23 -14.46 18.21
C GLN A 38 19.01 -15.36 18.41
N THR A 39 18.23 -15.14 19.46
CA THR A 39 17.01 -15.90 19.73
C THR A 39 15.96 -15.72 18.62
N GLN A 40 15.84 -14.51 18.11
CA GLN A 40 14.93 -14.20 17.02
C GLN A 40 15.38 -14.78 15.67
N ILE A 41 16.70 -14.84 15.41
CA ILE A 41 17.27 -15.36 14.16
C ILE A 41 17.45 -16.89 14.21
N GLN A 42 17.60 -17.47 15.41
CA GLN A 42 17.88 -18.89 15.58
C GLN A 42 16.94 -19.84 14.82
N PRO A 43 15.61 -19.61 14.77
CA PRO A 43 14.70 -20.44 13.99
C PRO A 43 15.03 -20.47 12.50
N PHE A 44 15.62 -19.39 11.98
CA PHE A 44 16.03 -19.29 10.57
C PHE A 44 17.37 -20.00 10.32
N LEU A 45 18.31 -19.89 11.27
CA LEU A 45 19.61 -20.56 11.17
C LEU A 45 19.47 -22.08 11.19
N TYR A 46 18.48 -22.63 11.90
CA TYR A 46 18.21 -24.07 11.88
C TYR A 46 17.68 -24.56 10.53
N ARG A 47 16.93 -23.75 9.80
CA ARG A 47 16.44 -24.11 8.46
C ARG A 47 17.53 -24.04 7.38
N THR A 48 18.54 -23.20 7.55
CA THR A 48 19.67 -23.07 6.61
C THR A 48 20.72 -24.18 6.75
N LYS A 49 20.62 -25.03 7.77
CA LYS A 49 21.45 -26.26 7.87
C LYS A 49 21.03 -27.37 6.91
N SER A 50 19.91 -27.21 6.17
CA SER A 50 19.61 -28.07 5.04
C SER A 50 20.71 -27.88 3.97
N ARG A 51 21.05 -28.96 3.25
CA ARG A 51 22.12 -29.03 2.24
C ARG A 51 21.91 -28.11 1.02
N GLU A 52 20.95 -27.22 1.07
CA GLU A 52 20.62 -26.29 0.02
C GLU A 52 21.60 -25.12 0.00
N LYS A 53 21.95 -24.68 -1.19
CA LYS A 53 22.82 -23.54 -1.36
C LYS A 53 22.18 -22.29 -0.75
N PRO A 54 22.94 -21.46 0.00
CA PRO A 54 22.40 -20.25 0.57
C PRO A 54 21.88 -19.34 -0.53
N VAL A 55 20.69 -18.80 -0.33
CA VAL A 55 20.08 -17.81 -1.25
C VAL A 55 20.89 -16.54 -1.19
N ASN A 56 21.37 -16.08 -2.33
CA ASN A 56 22.07 -14.81 -2.46
C ASN A 56 21.24 -13.89 -3.36
N VAL A 57 20.48 -13.01 -2.73
CA VAL A 57 19.56 -12.08 -3.39
C VAL A 57 20.27 -11.29 -4.49
N ARG A 58 21.44 -10.73 -4.19
CA ARG A 58 22.23 -9.93 -5.14
C ARG A 58 22.64 -10.76 -6.36
N LYS A 59 23.14 -11.97 -6.15
CA LYS A 59 23.58 -12.85 -7.24
C LYS A 59 22.41 -13.27 -8.13
N ASN A 60 21.28 -13.63 -7.53
CA ASN A 60 20.09 -14.01 -8.28
C ASN A 60 19.55 -12.85 -9.14
N ILE A 61 19.50 -11.62 -8.59
CA ILE A 61 19.10 -10.44 -9.35
C ILE A 61 20.08 -10.16 -10.49
N SER A 62 21.41 -10.20 -10.22
CA SER A 62 22.43 -9.98 -11.25
C SER A 62 22.36 -11.01 -12.38
N ASN A 63 22.04 -12.25 -12.07
CA ASN A 63 21.88 -13.32 -13.04
C ASN A 63 20.50 -13.28 -13.75
N LYS A 64 19.62 -12.34 -13.40
CA LYS A 64 18.23 -12.26 -13.90
C LYS A 64 17.42 -13.52 -13.60
N GLU A 65 17.68 -14.14 -12.46
CA GLU A 65 16.98 -15.32 -11.98
C GLU A 65 15.69 -14.93 -11.26
N LEU A 66 14.66 -15.78 -11.38
CA LEU A 66 13.45 -15.65 -10.58
C LEU A 66 13.74 -16.09 -9.14
N LEU A 67 13.59 -15.20 -8.19
CA LEU A 67 13.69 -15.47 -6.76
C LEU A 67 12.30 -15.36 -6.14
N VAL A 68 11.77 -16.47 -5.63
CA VAL A 68 10.52 -16.50 -4.89
C VAL A 68 10.85 -16.72 -3.42
N ILE A 69 10.49 -15.76 -2.57
CA ILE A 69 10.69 -15.82 -1.13
C ILE A 69 9.31 -15.95 -0.48
N ASN A 70 8.99 -17.13 0.00
CA ASN A 70 7.78 -17.35 0.78
C ASN A 70 8.05 -17.05 2.24
N ILE A 71 7.51 -15.93 2.73
CA ILE A 71 7.64 -15.49 4.12
C ILE A 71 6.72 -16.33 5.02
N GLY A 72 5.64 -16.89 4.46
CA GLY A 72 4.68 -17.73 5.18
C GLY A 72 4.11 -17.05 6.42
N ASN A 73 3.82 -17.85 7.44
CA ASN A 73 3.35 -17.36 8.75
C ASN A 73 4.50 -16.81 9.63
N ILE A 74 5.66 -16.54 9.06
CA ILE A 74 6.81 -15.99 9.80
C ILE A 74 6.59 -14.47 9.87
N ALA A 75 5.71 -14.08 10.75
CA ALA A 75 5.48 -12.68 11.13
C ALA A 75 6.65 -12.09 11.94
N ASN A 76 7.89 -12.45 11.61
CA ASN A 76 9.04 -11.83 12.25
C ASN A 76 9.43 -10.59 11.46
N GLU A 77 9.05 -9.44 11.97
CA GLU A 77 9.35 -8.13 11.39
C GLU A 77 10.85 -7.97 11.10
N LEU A 78 11.72 -8.53 11.95
CA LEU A 78 13.17 -8.51 11.76
C LEU A 78 13.57 -9.20 10.45
N TYR A 79 12.99 -10.35 10.14
CA TYR A 79 13.31 -11.08 8.91
C TYR A 79 12.88 -10.32 7.66
N VAL A 80 11.68 -9.77 7.69
CA VAL A 80 11.18 -8.92 6.60
C VAL A 80 12.11 -7.71 6.40
N ASN A 81 12.53 -7.07 7.49
CA ASN A 81 13.43 -5.93 7.45
C ASN A 81 14.81 -6.29 6.88
N VAL A 82 15.37 -7.45 7.24
CA VAL A 82 16.62 -7.94 6.65
C VAL A 82 16.49 -8.19 5.16
N LEU A 83 15.41 -8.82 4.71
CA LEU A 83 15.15 -9.03 3.28
C LEU A 83 15.00 -7.71 2.52
N ILE A 84 14.31 -6.74 3.10
CA ILE A 84 14.17 -5.41 2.51
C ILE A 84 15.53 -4.74 2.34
N GLU A 85 16.39 -4.78 3.37
CA GLU A 85 17.73 -4.19 3.30
C GLU A 85 18.62 -4.91 2.28
N GLU A 86 18.56 -6.24 2.19
CA GLU A 86 19.29 -6.99 1.15
C GLU A 86 18.80 -6.64 -0.24
N LEU A 87 17.49 -6.48 -0.42
CA LEU A 87 16.90 -6.06 -1.70
C LEU A 87 17.34 -4.63 -2.07
N LYS A 88 17.30 -3.68 -1.13
CA LYS A 88 17.79 -2.30 -1.33
C LYS A 88 19.25 -2.30 -1.78
N ARG A 89 20.09 -3.05 -1.09
CA ARG A 89 21.53 -3.18 -1.46
C ARG A 89 21.70 -3.76 -2.85
N ALA A 90 20.98 -4.83 -3.17
CA ALA A 90 21.08 -5.47 -4.49
C ALA A 90 20.71 -4.50 -5.63
N ILE A 91 19.69 -3.65 -5.41
CA ILE A 91 19.22 -2.65 -6.37
C ILE A 91 20.20 -1.48 -6.46
N ALA A 92 20.73 -1.00 -5.34
CA ALA A 92 21.67 0.11 -5.30
C ALA A 92 22.95 -0.17 -6.11
N TYR A 93 23.31 -1.42 -6.33
CA TYR A 93 24.43 -1.81 -7.19
C TYR A 93 24.11 -1.85 -8.70
N GLY A 94 23.00 -1.21 -9.12
CA GLY A 94 22.68 -0.99 -10.53
C GLY A 94 21.99 -2.17 -11.22
N SER A 95 21.46 -3.12 -10.47
CA SER A 95 20.69 -4.23 -11.04
C SER A 95 19.24 -3.81 -11.25
N SER A 96 18.74 -3.88 -12.48
CA SER A 96 17.32 -3.69 -12.73
C SER A 96 16.55 -4.93 -12.31
N ALA A 97 15.54 -4.77 -11.48
CA ALA A 97 14.69 -5.84 -11.00
C ALA A 97 13.20 -5.49 -11.14
N ALA A 98 12.36 -6.51 -11.24
CA ALA A 98 10.94 -6.40 -11.01
C ALA A 98 10.63 -7.08 -9.67
N VAL A 99 9.95 -6.38 -8.79
CA VAL A 99 9.62 -6.84 -7.45
C VAL A 99 8.11 -6.98 -7.34
N VAL A 100 7.64 -8.16 -7.00
CA VAL A 100 6.24 -8.44 -6.71
C VAL A 100 6.10 -8.66 -5.20
N LEU A 101 5.28 -7.84 -4.57
CA LEU A 101 4.93 -7.93 -3.16
C LEU A 101 3.49 -8.43 -3.09
N ASP A 102 3.32 -9.67 -2.70
CA ASP A 102 2.02 -10.32 -2.66
C ASP A 102 1.55 -10.51 -1.22
N SER A 103 0.29 -10.18 -0.96
CA SER A 103 -0.39 -10.34 0.34
C SER A 103 0.37 -9.70 1.52
N ILE A 104 1.13 -8.63 1.24
CA ILE A 104 1.89 -7.92 2.26
C ILE A 104 1.08 -6.71 2.73
N SER A 105 0.85 -6.64 4.04
CA SER A 105 0.37 -5.41 4.67
C SER A 105 1.51 -4.39 4.73
N ILE A 106 1.33 -3.23 4.09
CA ILE A 106 2.27 -2.11 4.16
C ILE A 106 2.11 -1.37 5.49
N VAL A 107 0.95 -1.55 6.11
CA VAL A 107 0.60 -0.91 7.38
C VAL A 107 1.50 -1.40 8.51
N GLY A 108 2.07 -0.45 9.24
CA GLY A 108 2.96 -0.76 10.37
C GLY A 108 4.37 -1.20 9.98
N ASN A 109 4.71 -1.24 8.68
CA ASN A 109 6.06 -1.54 8.23
C ASN A 109 6.68 -0.33 7.51
N ASP A 110 7.32 0.54 8.29
CA ASP A 110 7.95 1.77 7.76
C ASP A 110 9.06 1.46 6.75
N LYS A 111 9.78 0.36 6.91
CA LYS A 111 10.85 -0.04 5.98
C LYS A 111 10.29 -0.48 4.63
N LEU A 112 9.17 -1.18 4.62
CA LEU A 112 8.49 -1.55 3.38
C LEU A 112 7.94 -0.32 2.66
N LYS A 113 7.33 0.61 3.42
CA LYS A 113 6.91 1.91 2.91
C LYS A 113 8.09 2.67 2.29
N GLU A 114 9.21 2.75 3.00
CA GLU A 114 10.44 3.38 2.52
C GLU A 114 11.01 2.69 1.27
N LEU A 115 10.99 1.36 1.20
CA LEU A 115 11.40 0.60 0.03
C LEU A 115 10.57 0.99 -1.20
N ILE A 116 9.25 0.93 -1.10
CA ILE A 116 8.36 1.23 -2.24
C ILE A 116 8.51 2.70 -2.65
N MET A 117 8.55 3.62 -1.68
CA MET A 117 8.63 5.06 -1.96
C MET A 117 10.02 5.46 -2.46
N GLY A 118 11.09 4.89 -1.92
CA GLY A 118 12.46 5.24 -2.28
C GLY A 118 12.92 4.67 -3.62
N LEU A 119 12.48 3.48 -3.97
CA LEU A 119 12.97 2.76 -5.15
C LEU A 119 11.99 2.72 -6.33
N SER A 120 10.81 3.31 -6.21
CA SER A 120 9.78 3.27 -7.25
C SER A 120 10.20 3.87 -8.61
N GLY A 121 11.25 4.69 -8.63
CA GLY A 121 11.85 5.19 -9.88
C GLY A 121 12.90 4.28 -10.51
N GLN A 122 13.44 3.33 -9.75
CA GLN A 122 14.55 2.45 -10.19
C GLN A 122 14.10 1.02 -10.44
N VAL A 123 13.02 0.59 -9.81
CA VAL A 123 12.50 -0.77 -9.83
C VAL A 123 11.03 -0.77 -10.21
N ARG A 124 10.61 -1.79 -10.95
CA ARG A 124 9.19 -2.04 -11.21
C ARG A 124 8.60 -2.77 -10.03
N PHE A 125 7.73 -2.11 -9.28
CA PHE A 125 6.97 -2.72 -8.21
C PHE A 125 5.59 -3.15 -8.70
N THR A 126 5.17 -4.34 -8.30
CA THR A 126 3.78 -4.78 -8.31
C THR A 126 3.40 -5.07 -6.86
N VAL A 127 2.42 -4.36 -6.35
CA VAL A 127 1.91 -4.53 -4.99
C VAL A 127 0.52 -5.13 -5.08
N ILE A 128 0.32 -6.28 -4.45
CA ILE A 128 -0.94 -7.00 -4.40
C ILE A 128 -1.39 -7.01 -2.94
N GLY A 129 -2.56 -6.50 -2.69
CA GLY A 129 -3.18 -6.50 -1.37
C GLY A 129 -4.63 -6.95 -1.45
N ASP A 130 -5.14 -7.50 -0.37
CA ASP A 130 -6.51 -8.03 -0.30
C ASP A 130 -7.55 -6.91 -0.36
N ASP A 131 -7.23 -5.77 0.25
CA ASP A 131 -8.08 -4.57 0.21
C ASP A 131 -7.28 -3.28 0.45
N VAL A 132 -7.98 -2.14 0.44
CA VAL A 132 -7.37 -0.83 0.69
C VAL A 132 -6.80 -0.73 2.11
N VAL A 133 -7.44 -1.37 3.08
CA VAL A 133 -6.98 -1.36 4.49
C VAL A 133 -5.69 -2.15 4.64
N ALA A 134 -5.57 -3.30 3.96
CA ALA A 134 -4.32 -4.06 3.93
C ALA A 134 -3.18 -3.27 3.27
N LEU A 135 -3.48 -2.46 2.24
CA LEU A 135 -2.48 -1.65 1.55
C LEU A 135 -2.04 -0.41 2.33
N SER A 136 -2.96 0.29 2.98
CA SER A 136 -2.66 1.60 3.55
C SER A 136 -3.16 1.83 4.97
N GLY A 137 -3.96 0.90 5.53
CA GLY A 137 -4.63 1.13 6.81
C GLY A 137 -5.59 2.32 6.74
N SER A 138 -5.52 3.15 7.78
CA SER A 138 -6.20 4.45 7.85
C SER A 138 -5.34 5.62 7.34
N ASP A 139 -4.15 5.36 6.80
CA ASP A 139 -3.25 6.40 6.28
C ASP A 139 -3.68 6.83 4.86
N GLU A 140 -4.51 7.86 4.79
CA GLU A 140 -4.98 8.44 3.51
C GLU A 140 -3.83 9.00 2.66
N GLN A 141 -2.78 9.51 3.29
CA GLN A 141 -1.63 10.05 2.57
C GLN A 141 -0.84 8.93 1.91
N LEU A 142 -0.67 7.80 2.61
CA LEU A 142 -0.03 6.62 2.05
C LEU A 142 -0.84 6.09 0.86
N PHE A 143 -2.16 5.93 1.02
CA PHE A 143 -3.04 5.48 -0.05
C PHE A 143 -2.95 6.39 -1.29
N THR A 144 -3.11 7.70 -1.09
CA THR A 144 -3.02 8.69 -2.19
C THR A 144 -1.66 8.64 -2.88
N THR A 145 -0.58 8.46 -2.12
CA THR A 145 0.76 8.37 -2.69
C THR A 145 0.97 7.08 -3.49
N LEU A 146 0.49 5.94 -3.00
CA LEU A 146 0.54 4.66 -3.72
C LEU A 146 -0.22 4.74 -5.05
N VAL A 147 -1.46 5.23 -4.99
CA VAL A 147 -2.31 5.41 -6.17
C VAL A 147 -1.68 6.40 -7.16
N GLY A 148 -1.21 7.55 -6.69
CA GLY A 148 -0.61 8.58 -7.55
C GLY A 148 0.70 8.15 -8.24
N ARG A 149 1.40 7.15 -7.69
CA ARG A 149 2.61 6.56 -8.30
C ARG A 149 2.32 5.33 -9.16
N ALA A 150 1.15 4.75 -9.04
CA ALA A 150 0.78 3.57 -9.78
C ALA A 150 0.51 3.91 -11.26
N LYS A 151 1.25 3.28 -12.16
CA LYS A 151 0.99 3.39 -13.60
C LYS A 151 -0.24 2.61 -14.02
N LYS A 152 -0.48 1.49 -13.35
CA LYS A 152 -1.65 0.63 -13.56
C LYS A 152 -2.22 0.21 -12.23
N ILE A 153 -3.54 0.26 -12.14
CA ILE A 153 -4.31 -0.18 -10.99
C ILE A 153 -5.31 -1.22 -11.49
N VAL A 154 -5.31 -2.38 -10.85
CA VAL A 154 -6.25 -3.46 -11.13
C VAL A 154 -7.08 -3.69 -9.88
N VAL A 155 -8.39 -3.48 -9.98
CA VAL A 155 -9.33 -3.64 -8.88
C VAL A 155 -10.25 -4.81 -9.18
N LEU A 156 -10.15 -5.83 -8.35
CA LEU A 156 -11.03 -7.00 -8.34
C LEU A 156 -12.25 -6.73 -7.45
N SER A 157 -13.11 -7.73 -7.29
CA SER A 157 -14.26 -7.65 -6.41
C SER A 157 -13.84 -7.39 -4.96
N HIS A 158 -14.53 -6.47 -4.30
CA HIS A 158 -14.35 -6.16 -2.89
C HIS A 158 -15.63 -6.39 -2.11
N ASN A 159 -15.57 -7.21 -1.09
CA ASN A 159 -16.71 -7.45 -0.18
C ASN A 159 -16.93 -6.28 0.79
N ALA A 160 -15.90 -5.47 1.05
CA ALA A 160 -15.97 -4.31 1.94
C ALA A 160 -16.39 -3.06 1.17
N GLY A 161 -17.56 -2.50 1.52
CA GLY A 161 -18.09 -1.30 0.88
C GLY A 161 -17.19 -0.07 1.00
N THR A 162 -16.42 0.05 2.09
CA THR A 162 -15.45 1.13 2.29
C THR A 162 -14.33 1.11 1.26
N SER A 163 -13.78 -0.06 0.93
CA SER A 163 -12.76 -0.22 -0.11
C SER A 163 -13.33 0.08 -1.50
N ALA A 164 -14.55 -0.39 -1.79
CA ALA A 164 -15.22 -0.10 -3.05
C ALA A 164 -15.47 1.40 -3.26
N VAL A 165 -15.87 2.12 -2.20
CA VAL A 165 -16.05 3.59 -2.24
C VAL A 165 -14.73 4.30 -2.54
N LYS A 166 -13.64 3.92 -1.88
CA LYS A 166 -12.31 4.50 -2.14
C LYS A 166 -11.87 4.30 -3.59
N TRP A 167 -12.06 3.11 -4.15
CA TRP A 167 -11.74 2.86 -5.56
C TRP A 167 -12.65 3.65 -6.51
N SER A 168 -13.93 3.81 -6.19
CA SER A 168 -14.83 4.67 -6.97
C SER A 168 -14.36 6.11 -6.99
N GLN A 169 -13.85 6.63 -5.87
CA GLN A 169 -13.24 7.97 -5.79
C GLN A 169 -11.98 8.09 -6.65
N VAL A 170 -11.13 7.06 -6.67
CA VAL A 170 -9.92 7.02 -7.50
C VAL A 170 -10.25 7.03 -8.99
N PHE A 171 -11.30 6.32 -9.41
CA PHE A 171 -11.76 6.29 -10.79
C PHE A 171 -12.45 7.59 -11.22
N GLY A 172 -12.82 8.43 -10.25
CA GLY A 172 -13.37 9.76 -10.49
C GLY A 172 -14.88 9.82 -10.63
N GLU A 173 -15.34 11.03 -10.86
CA GLU A 173 -16.75 11.37 -10.97
C GLU A 173 -17.01 12.06 -12.32
N HIS A 174 -18.24 11.98 -12.78
CA HIS A 174 -18.72 12.71 -13.94
C HIS A 174 -20.04 13.42 -13.61
N ASP A 175 -20.30 14.52 -14.33
CA ASP A 175 -21.56 15.23 -14.21
C ASP A 175 -22.62 14.54 -15.06
N LYS A 176 -23.69 14.10 -14.42
CA LYS A 176 -24.86 13.49 -15.07
C LYS A 176 -26.04 14.42 -15.01
N GLN A 177 -26.64 14.66 -16.16
CA GLN A 177 -27.86 15.43 -16.24
C GLN A 177 -29.06 14.52 -15.97
N GLU A 178 -29.77 14.77 -14.90
CA GLU A 178 -31.05 14.11 -14.61
C GLU A 178 -32.21 14.99 -15.08
N GLN A 179 -33.08 14.44 -15.92
CA GLN A 179 -34.31 15.10 -16.34
C GLN A 179 -35.45 14.59 -15.45
N SER A 180 -36.07 15.49 -14.72
CA SER A 180 -37.31 15.20 -14.02
C SER A 180 -38.48 15.85 -14.69
N TYR A 181 -39.53 15.07 -14.94
CA TYR A 181 -40.76 15.53 -15.51
C TYR A 181 -41.81 15.68 -14.40
N SER A 182 -42.27 16.91 -14.17
CA SER A 182 -43.45 17.12 -13.36
C SER A 182 -44.63 17.50 -14.23
N VAL A 183 -45.71 16.74 -14.13
CA VAL A 183 -46.97 17.04 -14.80
C VAL A 183 -47.96 17.43 -13.72
N SER A 184 -48.28 18.73 -13.63
CA SER A 184 -49.38 19.17 -12.76
C SER A 184 -50.66 19.32 -13.59
N LYS A 185 -51.67 18.59 -13.20
CA LYS A 185 -53.03 18.79 -13.68
C LYS A 185 -53.74 19.70 -12.69
N GLY A 186 -53.85 20.98 -13.04
CA GLY A 186 -54.64 21.95 -12.30
C GLY A 186 -55.93 22.23 -13.02
N GLY A 187 -57.05 21.88 -12.44
CA GLY A 187 -58.38 22.37 -12.88
C GLY A 187 -58.78 23.55 -12.00
N SER A 188 -58.84 24.74 -12.55
CA SER A 188 -59.42 25.90 -11.83
C SER A 188 -60.91 25.90 -12.03
N TYR A 189 -61.67 25.65 -10.98
CA TYR A 189 -63.14 25.72 -10.96
C TYR A 189 -63.63 27.16 -10.67
N ASN A 190 -62.97 28.18 -11.17
CA ASN A 190 -63.39 29.55 -10.95
C ASN A 190 -64.34 30.09 -12.03
N SER A 191 -65.02 29.22 -12.78
CA SER A 191 -66.03 29.66 -13.73
C SER A 191 -67.41 29.32 -13.17
N PRO A 192 -68.33 30.28 -13.13
CA PRO A 192 -69.72 30.04 -12.74
C PRO A 192 -70.52 29.17 -13.74
N ILE A 193 -69.86 28.75 -14.83
CA ILE A 193 -70.44 27.89 -15.87
C ILE A 193 -69.64 26.56 -15.87
N PRO A 194 -70.29 25.41 -15.47
CA PRO A 194 -69.58 24.12 -15.26
C PRO A 194 -68.97 23.50 -16.52
N PHE A 195 -69.22 24.02 -17.72
CA PHE A 195 -68.76 23.44 -18.97
C PHE A 195 -67.55 24.17 -19.60
N MET A 196 -66.96 25.17 -18.94
CA MET A 196 -65.79 25.89 -19.44
C MET A 196 -64.55 25.70 -18.54
N ALA A 197 -64.34 24.52 -17.94
CA ALA A 197 -63.11 24.18 -17.28
C ALA A 197 -62.04 23.88 -18.33
N SER A 198 -61.13 24.81 -18.59
CA SER A 198 -59.95 24.54 -19.40
C SER A 198 -58.96 23.70 -18.59
N PRO A 199 -58.63 22.48 -19.01
CA PRO A 199 -57.60 21.70 -18.35
C PRO A 199 -56.25 22.37 -18.61
N ASN A 200 -55.66 22.93 -17.56
CA ASN A 200 -54.34 23.52 -17.63
C ASN A 200 -53.32 22.40 -17.43
N TYR A 201 -52.67 21.98 -18.51
CA TYR A 201 -51.57 21.04 -18.48
C TYR A 201 -50.27 21.83 -18.41
N ASN A 202 -49.64 21.82 -17.24
CA ASN A 202 -48.32 22.40 -17.10
C ASN A 202 -47.29 21.26 -17.09
N LYS A 203 -46.50 21.15 -18.17
CA LYS A 203 -45.37 20.26 -18.27
C LYS A 203 -44.11 21.04 -17.90
N GLN A 204 -43.53 20.76 -16.76
CA GLN A 204 -42.26 21.37 -16.36
C GLN A 204 -41.19 20.29 -16.48
N VAL A 205 -40.14 20.59 -17.24
CA VAL A 205 -38.96 19.76 -17.37
C VAL A 205 -37.86 20.44 -16.52
N ASN A 206 -37.44 19.81 -15.46
CA ASN A 206 -36.35 20.30 -14.65
C ASN A 206 -35.08 19.49 -14.97
N TYR A 207 -34.00 20.22 -15.24
CA TYR A 207 -32.69 19.64 -15.50
C TYR A 207 -31.83 19.85 -14.22
N ASN A 208 -31.47 18.76 -13.55
CA ASN A 208 -30.57 18.80 -12.41
C ASN A 208 -29.26 18.14 -12.79
N TRP A 209 -28.16 18.82 -12.52
CA TRP A 209 -26.83 18.23 -12.64
C TRP A 209 -26.47 17.56 -11.32
N LYS A 210 -26.09 16.27 -11.40
CA LYS A 210 -25.66 15.49 -10.26
C LYS A 210 -24.30 14.88 -10.55
N ARG A 211 -23.39 14.99 -9.61
CA ARG A 211 -22.12 14.26 -9.67
C ARG A 211 -22.37 12.79 -9.34
N GLU A 212 -21.89 11.92 -10.20
CA GLU A 212 -21.99 10.48 -10.04
C GLU A 212 -20.63 9.85 -10.32
N TYR A 213 -20.27 8.81 -9.54
CA TYR A 213 -19.03 8.07 -9.80
C TYR A 213 -19.04 7.44 -11.19
N ILE A 214 -17.90 7.48 -11.89
CA ILE A 214 -17.70 6.78 -13.17
C ILE A 214 -17.96 5.30 -12.99
N VAL A 215 -17.41 4.72 -11.91
CA VAL A 215 -17.72 3.36 -11.47
C VAL A 215 -18.35 3.44 -10.09
N LYS A 216 -19.59 3.03 -9.98
CA LYS A 216 -20.29 2.98 -8.70
C LYS A 216 -19.69 1.89 -7.79
N PRO A 217 -19.65 2.11 -6.44
CA PRO A 217 -19.16 1.11 -5.50
C PRO A 217 -19.83 -0.26 -5.67
N GLU A 218 -21.13 -0.28 -5.95
CA GLU A 218 -21.89 -1.51 -6.15
C GLU A 218 -21.41 -2.32 -7.35
N LYS A 219 -20.89 -1.66 -8.40
CA LYS A 219 -20.32 -2.35 -9.56
C LYS A 219 -19.01 -3.05 -9.20
N ILE A 220 -18.19 -2.44 -8.33
CA ILE A 220 -16.95 -3.06 -7.85
C ILE A 220 -17.26 -4.26 -6.95
N MET A 221 -18.25 -4.12 -6.07
CA MET A 221 -18.67 -5.19 -5.17
C MET A 221 -19.27 -6.39 -5.91
N ASN A 222 -19.91 -6.15 -7.05
CA ASN A 222 -20.61 -7.16 -7.85
C ASN A 222 -19.79 -7.69 -9.03
N LEU A 223 -18.47 -7.43 -9.08
CA LEU A 223 -17.60 -8.04 -10.08
C LEU A 223 -17.63 -9.55 -9.96
N GLY A 224 -17.79 -10.22 -11.07
CA GLY A 224 -17.77 -11.67 -11.17
C GLY A 224 -16.36 -12.25 -11.08
N TYR A 225 -16.28 -13.58 -11.02
CA TYR A 225 -14.99 -14.25 -11.04
C TYR A 225 -14.24 -13.97 -12.35
N GLY A 226 -12.99 -13.52 -12.21
CA GLY A 226 -12.16 -13.14 -13.36
C GLY A 226 -12.46 -11.77 -13.93
N GLU A 227 -13.36 -10.98 -13.37
CA GLU A 227 -13.62 -9.62 -13.77
C GLU A 227 -12.82 -8.62 -12.95
N ALA A 228 -12.40 -7.52 -13.59
CA ALA A 228 -11.69 -6.43 -12.95
C ALA A 228 -11.94 -5.09 -13.63
N PHE A 229 -11.79 -4.01 -12.86
CA PHE A 229 -11.55 -2.68 -13.40
C PHE A 229 -10.05 -2.43 -13.49
N VAL A 230 -9.59 -2.02 -14.67
CA VAL A 230 -8.19 -1.67 -14.93
C VAL A 230 -8.12 -0.20 -15.26
N TYR A 231 -7.42 0.56 -14.43
CA TYR A 231 -7.12 1.96 -14.65
C TYR A 231 -5.66 2.13 -15.06
N SER A 232 -5.41 2.83 -16.16
CA SER A 232 -4.07 3.17 -16.64
C SER A 232 -3.83 4.66 -16.43
N GLY A 233 -2.98 5.00 -15.48
CA GLY A 233 -2.66 6.40 -15.17
C GLY A 233 -1.91 7.12 -16.30
N ASP A 234 -1.13 6.38 -17.10
CA ASP A 234 -0.34 6.98 -18.21
C ASP A 234 -1.23 7.56 -19.31
N ILE A 235 -2.39 6.96 -19.57
CA ILE A 235 -3.34 7.37 -20.65
C ILE A 235 -4.69 7.83 -20.08
N ASN A 236 -4.83 7.86 -18.77
CA ASN A 236 -6.08 8.21 -18.07
C ASN A 236 -7.29 7.43 -18.59
N GLU A 237 -7.13 6.13 -18.79
CA GLU A 237 -8.17 5.25 -19.33
C GLU A 237 -8.56 4.20 -18.30
N LEU A 238 -9.87 3.98 -18.19
CA LEU A 238 -10.49 2.99 -17.34
C LEU A 238 -11.22 1.95 -18.19
N ALA A 239 -10.90 0.69 -18.00
CA ALA A 239 -11.52 -0.42 -18.71
C ALA A 239 -12.10 -1.45 -17.72
N HIS A 240 -13.25 -2.02 -18.07
CA HIS A 240 -13.76 -3.24 -17.44
C HIS A 240 -13.28 -4.44 -18.26
N VAL A 241 -12.59 -5.36 -17.63
CA VAL A 241 -11.96 -6.51 -18.30
C VAL A 241 -12.40 -7.82 -17.68
N THR A 242 -12.43 -8.88 -18.49
CA THR A 242 -12.66 -10.25 -18.03
C THR A 242 -11.44 -11.08 -18.41
N PHE A 243 -10.79 -11.67 -17.42
CA PHE A 243 -9.69 -12.59 -17.61
C PHE A 243 -10.27 -14.00 -17.93
N ARG A 244 -9.79 -14.61 -18.97
CA ARG A 244 -10.16 -15.97 -19.41
C ARG A 244 -9.03 -16.95 -19.14
#